data_8f84deaea78576424455dc2c0620b45a
#
_entry.id   8f84deaea78576424455dc2c0620b45a
#
_cell.length_a   1.000
_cell.length_b   1.000
_cell.length_c   1.000
_cell.angle_alpha   90.00
_cell.angle_beta   90.00
_cell.angle_gamma   90.00
#
_symmetry.space_group_name_H-M   'P 1'
#
loop_
_entity.id
_entity.type
_entity.pdbx_description
1 polymer ?
#
loop_
_entity_poly.entity_id
_entity_poly.type
_entity_poly.pdbx_seq_one_letter_code
_entity_poly.pdbx_strand_id
1 'polypeptide(L)'
;MQIKRSGFRAGLGAAFEKAFEQACGSWLGATPSLPILASGMIGSAQGWREAHYLNVPVDMFEVGNHLTQLKTSTGKRIHIVPGLVRRGRLVNVMRGEETQILGALIACGPSVDLRKVLIGLPGTHTKWARVSGTAVEDFETFMTGEVYAALCEHTILGCTMKPTSSFHAEAFDRGLRIAQGAIGQMGVLSNIFSVRTFALTAGLSAEEQGDYLSGLLVGHEINTLRAFHD
;
A
#
# COMPACT_ATOMS: atom_id res chain seq x y z
N MET A 1 26.30 -19.05 -12.04
CA MET A 1 25.57 -17.85 -11.59
C MET A 1 24.69 -18.07 -10.34
N GLN A 2 24.49 -19.30 -9.86
CA GLN A 2 23.74 -19.64 -8.63
C GLN A 2 24.51 -19.39 -7.32
N ILE A 3 25.84 -19.47 -7.32
CA ILE A 3 26.66 -19.38 -6.10
C ILE A 3 26.69 -17.96 -5.48
N LYS A 4 26.61 -16.90 -6.31
CA LYS A 4 26.58 -15.51 -5.79
C LYS A 4 25.25 -15.10 -5.12
N ARG A 5 24.13 -15.77 -5.44
CA ARG A 5 22.83 -15.52 -4.80
C ARG A 5 22.71 -16.13 -3.41
N SER A 6 23.36 -17.26 -3.13
CA SER A 6 23.30 -17.92 -1.83
C SER A 6 24.10 -17.17 -0.76
N GLY A 7 25.28 -16.65 -1.07
CA GLY A 7 26.08 -15.84 -0.15
C GLY A 7 25.45 -14.49 0.20
N PHE A 8 24.84 -13.82 -0.78
CA PHE A 8 24.10 -12.57 -0.57
C PHE A 8 22.88 -12.80 0.33
N ARG A 9 22.11 -13.89 0.13
CA ARG A 9 20.97 -14.26 0.98
C ARG A 9 21.36 -14.61 2.41
N ALA A 10 22.52 -15.23 2.62
CA ALA A 10 23.01 -15.56 3.96
C ALA A 10 23.40 -14.31 4.77
N GLY A 11 24.05 -13.34 4.13
CA GLY A 11 24.37 -12.05 4.73
C GLY A 11 23.12 -11.22 5.08
N LEU A 12 22.11 -11.22 4.19
CA LEU A 12 20.83 -10.59 4.44
C LEU A 12 20.08 -11.25 5.63
N GLY A 13 20.09 -12.58 5.71
CA GLY A 13 19.45 -13.30 6.82
C GLY A 13 20.00 -12.90 8.18
N ALA A 14 21.33 -12.78 8.31
CA ALA A 14 21.97 -12.32 9.53
C ALA A 14 21.65 -10.86 9.89
N ALA A 15 21.51 -9.99 8.87
CA ALA A 15 21.14 -8.59 9.08
C ALA A 15 19.69 -8.47 9.58
N PHE A 16 18.76 -9.24 9.02
CA PHE A 16 17.38 -9.32 9.49
C PHE A 16 17.29 -9.85 10.93
N GLU A 17 18.04 -10.90 11.23
CA GLU A 17 18.06 -11.49 12.58
C GLU A 17 18.60 -10.49 13.62
N LYS A 18 19.66 -9.76 13.29
CA LYS A 18 20.19 -8.70 14.14
C LYS A 18 19.17 -7.59 14.37
N ALA A 19 18.51 -7.12 13.33
CA ALA A 19 17.47 -6.11 13.44
C ALA A 19 16.28 -6.58 14.28
N PHE A 20 15.87 -7.83 14.11
CA PHE A 20 14.83 -8.46 14.92
C PHE A 20 15.19 -8.53 16.40
N GLU A 21 16.40 -8.98 16.74
CA GLU A 21 16.87 -9.04 18.12
C GLU A 21 16.98 -7.63 18.74
N GLN A 22 17.41 -6.64 17.98
CA GLN A 22 17.44 -5.24 18.44
C GLN A 22 16.04 -4.68 18.72
N ALA A 23 15.06 -4.99 17.89
CA ALA A 23 13.70 -4.46 18.01
C ALA A 23 12.87 -5.22 19.07
N CYS A 24 13.00 -6.55 19.14
CA CYS A 24 12.08 -7.42 19.89
C CYS A 24 12.75 -8.19 21.04
N GLY A 25 14.08 -8.19 21.11
CA GLY A 25 14.85 -9.02 22.05
C GLY A 25 14.48 -8.79 23.52
N SER A 26 14.24 -7.53 23.91
CA SER A 26 13.82 -7.18 25.28
C SER A 26 12.46 -7.78 25.65
N TRP A 27 11.48 -7.73 24.75
CA TRP A 27 10.15 -8.30 24.98
C TRP A 27 10.21 -9.82 25.08
N LEU A 28 10.98 -10.44 24.21
CA LEU A 28 11.15 -11.90 24.18
C LEU A 28 12.03 -12.42 25.32
N GLY A 29 12.90 -11.58 25.87
CA GLY A 29 13.64 -11.87 27.11
C GLY A 29 12.73 -11.85 28.33
N ALA A 30 11.82 -10.88 28.40
CA ALA A 30 10.85 -10.77 29.50
C ALA A 30 9.74 -11.84 29.41
N THR A 31 9.32 -12.22 28.20
CA THR A 31 8.24 -13.22 27.97
C THR A 31 8.62 -14.14 26.79
N PRO A 32 9.41 -15.17 27.02
CA PRO A 32 9.93 -16.06 25.97
C PRO A 32 8.85 -16.82 25.17
N SER A 33 7.65 -16.96 25.73
CA SER A 33 6.53 -17.69 25.13
C SER A 33 5.64 -16.84 24.20
N LEU A 34 5.96 -15.55 24.02
CA LEU A 34 5.19 -14.69 23.10
C LEU A 34 5.19 -15.26 21.68
N PRO A 35 4.02 -15.35 21.05
CA PRO A 35 3.94 -15.68 19.63
C PRO A 35 4.54 -14.54 18.80
N ILE A 36 5.29 -14.88 17.77
CA ILE A 36 5.94 -13.90 16.89
C ILE A 36 5.28 -13.98 15.52
N LEU A 37 4.57 -12.92 15.15
CA LEU A 37 3.98 -12.75 13.84
C LEU A 37 4.71 -11.62 13.09
N ALA A 38 4.93 -11.80 11.80
CA ALA A 38 5.51 -10.80 10.92
C ALA A 38 4.68 -10.70 9.65
N SER A 39 4.40 -9.49 9.20
CA SER A 39 3.67 -9.23 7.94
C SER A 39 4.41 -8.21 7.07
N GLY A 40 4.02 -8.07 5.82
CA GLY A 40 4.58 -7.11 4.89
C GLY A 40 5.87 -7.59 4.21
N MET A 41 6.75 -6.64 3.89
CA MET A 41 7.92 -6.86 3.03
C MET A 41 8.93 -7.87 3.57
N ILE A 42 8.89 -8.19 4.86
CA ILE A 42 9.70 -9.26 5.46
C ILE A 42 9.45 -10.62 4.80
N GLY A 43 8.23 -10.83 4.30
CA GLY A 43 7.79 -12.03 3.57
C GLY A 43 7.95 -11.94 2.05
N SER A 44 8.58 -10.90 1.52
CA SER A 44 8.83 -10.77 0.07
C SER A 44 10.03 -11.59 -0.39
N ALA A 45 10.22 -11.71 -1.71
CA ALA A 45 11.40 -12.34 -2.30
C ALA A 45 12.72 -11.67 -1.90
N GLN A 46 12.70 -10.38 -1.55
CA GLN A 46 13.82 -9.60 -1.03
C GLN A 46 13.85 -9.52 0.50
N GLY A 47 12.83 -10.08 1.16
CA GLY A 47 12.71 -10.08 2.61
C GLY A 47 13.54 -11.17 3.29
N TRP A 48 13.30 -11.36 4.59
CA TRP A 48 14.01 -12.34 5.39
C TRP A 48 13.72 -13.78 4.98
N ARG A 49 12.43 -14.10 4.77
CA ARG A 49 11.97 -15.41 4.29
C ARG A 49 10.75 -15.20 3.40
N GLU A 50 10.86 -15.64 2.16
CA GLU A 50 9.74 -15.54 1.22
C GLU A 50 8.56 -16.38 1.71
N ALA A 51 7.42 -15.72 1.91
CA ALA A 51 6.13 -16.31 2.15
C ALA A 51 5.34 -16.34 0.82
N HIS A 52 4.58 -17.41 0.61
CA HIS A 52 3.75 -17.56 -0.59
C HIS A 52 2.60 -16.52 -0.66
N TYR A 53 1.88 -16.53 -1.76
CA TYR A 53 0.66 -15.74 -1.95
C TYR A 53 -0.55 -16.66 -1.97
N LEU A 54 -1.65 -16.25 -1.32
CA LEU A 54 -2.94 -16.89 -1.43
C LEU A 54 -3.72 -16.26 -2.57
N ASN A 55 -4.40 -17.09 -3.38
CA ASN A 55 -5.26 -16.57 -4.44
C ASN A 55 -6.56 -16.03 -3.85
N VAL A 56 -6.99 -14.85 -4.30
CA VAL A 56 -8.36 -14.40 -4.03
C VAL A 56 -9.34 -15.12 -4.99
N PRO A 57 -10.59 -15.39 -4.57
CA PRO A 57 -11.20 -15.11 -3.27
C PRO A 57 -10.58 -15.91 -2.12
N VAL A 58 -10.44 -15.30 -0.96
CA VAL A 58 -9.90 -15.95 0.25
C VAL A 58 -10.56 -15.41 1.52
N ASP A 59 -10.97 -16.32 2.39
CA ASP A 59 -11.46 -15.95 3.72
C ASP A 59 -10.29 -15.47 4.58
N MET A 60 -10.42 -14.26 5.13
CA MET A 60 -9.34 -13.64 5.90
C MET A 60 -9.08 -14.33 7.25
N PHE A 61 -10.08 -15.02 7.82
CA PHE A 61 -9.89 -15.81 9.04
C PHE A 61 -9.14 -17.12 8.80
N GLU A 62 -9.09 -17.61 7.56
CA GLU A 62 -8.32 -18.79 7.18
C GLU A 62 -6.83 -18.48 6.87
N VAL A 63 -6.45 -17.21 6.73
CA VAL A 63 -5.07 -16.80 6.41
C VAL A 63 -4.06 -17.32 7.44
N GLY A 64 -4.49 -17.43 8.71
CA GLY A 64 -3.68 -17.99 9.81
C GLY A 64 -3.24 -19.47 9.61
N ASN A 65 -3.98 -20.23 8.79
CA ASN A 65 -3.64 -21.63 8.48
C ASN A 65 -2.50 -21.74 7.44
N HIS A 66 -2.09 -20.63 6.85
CA HIS A 66 -1.14 -20.57 5.74
C HIS A 66 0.14 -19.80 6.08
N LEU A 67 0.47 -19.66 7.37
CA LEU A 67 1.68 -18.95 7.83
C LEU A 67 2.94 -19.67 7.39
N THR A 68 3.92 -18.93 6.88
CA THR A 68 5.25 -19.44 6.59
C THR A 68 6.11 -19.39 7.86
N GLN A 69 6.70 -20.50 8.27
CA GLN A 69 7.56 -20.55 9.46
C GLN A 69 9.01 -20.23 9.11
N LEU A 70 9.61 -19.38 9.93
CA LEU A 70 11.05 -19.10 9.97
C LEU A 70 11.56 -19.44 11.36
N LYS A 71 12.70 -20.11 11.43
CA LYS A 71 13.42 -20.37 12.69
C LYS A 71 14.71 -19.56 12.70
N THR A 72 14.93 -18.77 13.77
CA THR A 72 16.16 -17.99 13.96
C THR A 72 17.31 -18.91 14.38
N SER A 73 18.54 -18.41 14.36
CA SER A 73 19.73 -19.14 14.87
C SER A 73 19.61 -19.44 16.35
N THR A 74 18.91 -18.59 17.11
CA THR A 74 18.63 -18.76 18.55
C THR A 74 17.45 -19.70 18.83
N GLY A 75 16.83 -20.28 17.79
CA GLY A 75 15.74 -21.24 17.89
C GLY A 75 14.33 -20.64 18.02
N LYS A 76 14.17 -19.33 18.00
CA LYS A 76 12.86 -18.66 18.02
C LYS A 76 12.10 -18.94 16.73
N ARG A 77 10.78 -19.14 16.83
CA ARG A 77 9.90 -19.36 15.67
C ARG A 77 9.14 -18.09 15.34
N ILE A 78 9.26 -17.65 14.09
CA ILE A 78 8.56 -16.50 13.55
C ILE A 78 7.57 -17.02 12.52
N HIS A 79 6.33 -16.56 12.58
CA HIS A 79 5.28 -16.87 11.63
C HIS A 79 5.07 -15.68 10.71
N ILE A 80 5.27 -15.88 9.41
CA ILE A 80 5.16 -14.82 8.40
C ILE A 80 3.83 -14.97 7.68
N VAL A 81 3.05 -13.89 7.67
CA VAL A 81 1.75 -13.82 7.01
C VAL A 81 1.95 -13.89 5.48
N PRO A 82 1.20 -14.76 4.76
CA PRO A 82 1.23 -14.80 3.30
C PRO A 82 0.63 -13.53 2.71
N GLY A 83 1.11 -13.09 1.53
CA GLY A 83 0.44 -12.06 0.77
C GLY A 83 -0.81 -12.58 0.05
N LEU A 84 -1.52 -11.68 -0.62
CA LEU A 84 -2.63 -12.04 -1.50
C LEU A 84 -2.27 -11.79 -2.96
N VAL A 85 -2.80 -12.64 -3.86
CA VAL A 85 -2.65 -12.48 -5.30
C VAL A 85 -4.01 -12.62 -5.98
N ARG A 86 -4.33 -11.64 -6.81
CA ARG A 86 -5.41 -11.73 -7.79
C ARG A 86 -4.83 -12.18 -9.12
N ARG A 87 -5.30 -13.29 -9.64
CA ARG A 87 -4.98 -13.78 -10.99
C ARG A 87 -6.12 -13.44 -11.94
N GLY A 88 -5.82 -13.36 -13.22
CA GLY A 88 -6.81 -13.06 -14.24
C GLY A 88 -6.25 -12.11 -15.31
N ARG A 89 -7.07 -11.17 -15.78
CA ARG A 89 -6.73 -10.27 -16.88
C ARG A 89 -5.44 -9.46 -16.64
N LEU A 90 -5.24 -9.00 -15.41
CA LEU A 90 -4.02 -8.35 -14.95
C LEU A 90 -3.69 -8.90 -13.56
N VAL A 91 -2.52 -9.50 -13.40
CA VAL A 91 -2.08 -10.03 -12.10
C VAL A 91 -1.82 -8.88 -11.14
N ASN A 92 -2.34 -8.97 -9.94
CA ASN A 92 -2.16 -7.97 -8.89
C ASN A 92 -1.79 -8.65 -7.56
N VAL A 93 -0.99 -8.00 -6.74
CA VAL A 93 -0.52 -8.56 -5.46
C VAL A 93 -0.60 -7.50 -4.34
N MET A 94 -0.80 -8.00 -3.12
CA MET A 94 -0.59 -7.19 -1.92
C MET A 94 0.22 -7.99 -0.90
N ARG A 95 0.95 -7.27 -0.04
CA ARG A 95 1.72 -7.87 1.05
C ARG A 95 1.89 -6.88 2.19
N GLY A 96 1.21 -7.17 3.29
CA GLY A 96 1.10 -6.33 4.48
C GLY A 96 -0.33 -5.83 4.65
N GLU A 97 -0.98 -5.42 3.57
CA GLU A 97 -2.35 -4.90 3.56
C GLU A 97 -3.38 -5.96 3.94
N GLU A 98 -3.13 -7.24 3.67
CA GLU A 98 -3.99 -8.35 4.12
C GLU A 98 -4.17 -8.35 5.64
N THR A 99 -3.13 -8.01 6.39
CA THR A 99 -3.19 -7.92 7.87
C THR A 99 -4.04 -6.72 8.31
N GLN A 100 -3.95 -5.60 7.58
CA GLN A 100 -4.78 -4.42 7.84
C GLN A 100 -6.26 -4.68 7.52
N ILE A 101 -6.54 -5.39 6.43
CA ILE A 101 -7.90 -5.80 6.06
C ILE A 101 -8.50 -6.68 7.16
N LEU A 102 -7.78 -7.69 7.61
CA LEU A 102 -8.23 -8.54 8.72
C LEU A 102 -8.51 -7.72 9.99
N GLY A 103 -7.61 -6.79 10.32
CA GLY A 103 -7.80 -5.87 11.44
C GLY A 103 -9.05 -5.01 11.31
N ALA A 104 -9.31 -4.48 10.10
CA ALA A 104 -10.52 -3.71 9.82
C ALA A 104 -11.80 -4.54 9.98
N LEU A 105 -11.81 -5.77 9.46
CA LEU A 105 -12.95 -6.68 9.60
C LEU A 105 -13.26 -7.01 11.07
N ILE A 106 -12.23 -7.26 11.88
CA ILE A 106 -12.39 -7.49 13.32
C ILE A 106 -12.92 -6.23 14.02
N ALA A 107 -12.41 -5.05 13.65
CA ALA A 107 -12.79 -3.78 14.27
C ALA A 107 -14.20 -3.31 13.91
N CYS A 108 -14.70 -3.63 12.71
CA CYS A 108 -16.04 -3.26 12.27
C CYS A 108 -17.16 -3.84 13.15
N GLY A 109 -16.92 -5.01 13.76
CA GLY A 109 -17.89 -5.65 14.64
C GLY A 109 -19.18 -6.09 13.92
N PRO A 110 -20.17 -6.62 14.66
CA PRO A 110 -21.36 -7.24 14.07
C PRO A 110 -22.39 -6.22 13.51
N SER A 111 -22.20 -4.93 13.73
CA SER A 111 -23.14 -3.89 13.28
C SER A 111 -22.93 -3.42 11.84
N VAL A 112 -21.83 -3.82 11.19
CA VAL A 112 -21.56 -3.47 9.80
C VAL A 112 -22.04 -4.59 8.87
N ASP A 113 -22.83 -4.21 7.87
CA ASP A 113 -23.20 -5.15 6.80
C ASP A 113 -22.01 -5.43 5.90
N LEU A 114 -21.34 -6.54 6.17
CA LEU A 114 -20.17 -6.98 5.42
C LEU A 114 -20.50 -7.65 4.06
N ARG A 115 -21.77 -7.64 3.62
CA ARG A 115 -22.15 -8.30 2.34
C ARG A 115 -21.49 -7.69 1.13
N LYS A 116 -21.18 -6.38 1.16
CA LYS A 116 -20.40 -5.68 0.14
C LYS A 116 -19.69 -4.49 0.78
N VAL A 117 -18.42 -4.64 1.09
CA VAL A 117 -17.59 -3.58 1.66
C VAL A 117 -16.41 -3.33 0.74
N LEU A 118 -16.10 -2.06 0.53
CA LEU A 118 -14.89 -1.62 -0.15
C LEU A 118 -13.95 -1.03 0.91
N ILE A 119 -12.80 -1.65 1.10
CA ILE A 119 -11.78 -1.18 2.06
C ILE A 119 -10.68 -0.49 1.27
N GLY A 120 -10.52 0.82 1.51
CA GLY A 120 -9.42 1.62 0.97
C GLY A 120 -8.26 1.69 1.95
N LEU A 121 -7.08 1.37 1.49
CA LEU A 121 -5.82 1.40 2.24
C LEU A 121 -4.85 2.37 1.54
N PRO A 122 -4.97 3.69 1.83
CA PRO A 122 -4.10 4.70 1.22
C PRO A 122 -2.64 4.47 1.60
N GLY A 123 -1.74 4.66 0.64
CA GLY A 123 -0.31 4.50 0.84
C GLY A 123 0.49 4.83 -0.41
N THR A 124 1.77 4.45 -0.42
CA THR A 124 2.63 4.52 -1.62
C THR A 124 1.98 3.81 -2.79
N HIS A 125 1.44 2.61 -2.52
CA HIS A 125 0.62 1.82 -3.42
C HIS A 125 -0.74 1.59 -2.77
N THR A 126 -1.68 2.47 -3.02
CA THR A 126 -3.05 2.37 -2.47
C THR A 126 -3.70 1.07 -2.90
N LYS A 127 -4.33 0.37 -1.97
CA LYS A 127 -5.14 -0.82 -2.24
C LYS A 127 -6.60 -0.52 -2.02
N TRP A 128 -7.44 -1.04 -2.90
CA TRP A 128 -8.89 -1.04 -2.75
C TRP A 128 -9.37 -2.49 -2.81
N ALA A 129 -9.73 -3.02 -1.65
CA ALA A 129 -10.16 -4.41 -1.51
C ALA A 129 -11.68 -4.51 -1.43
N ARG A 130 -12.27 -5.33 -2.30
CA ARG A 130 -13.69 -5.69 -2.24
C ARG A 130 -13.83 -6.90 -1.34
N VAL A 131 -14.62 -6.73 -0.29
CA VAL A 131 -14.87 -7.75 0.73
C VAL A 131 -16.34 -8.12 0.75
N SER A 132 -16.63 -9.42 0.87
CA SER A 132 -17.96 -9.98 1.07
C SER A 132 -17.91 -10.94 2.26
N GLY A 133 -18.65 -10.63 3.32
CA GLY A 133 -18.51 -11.34 4.59
C GLY A 133 -17.08 -11.20 5.14
N THR A 134 -16.39 -12.31 5.30
CA THR A 134 -15.00 -12.36 5.75
C THR A 134 -13.99 -12.55 4.61
N ALA A 135 -14.48 -12.70 3.37
CA ALA A 135 -13.63 -12.98 2.23
C ALA A 135 -13.23 -11.73 1.45
N VAL A 136 -11.94 -11.59 1.15
CA VAL A 136 -11.45 -10.68 0.11
C VAL A 136 -11.72 -11.34 -1.23
N GLU A 137 -12.64 -10.76 -2.00
CA GLU A 137 -13.02 -11.29 -3.31
C GLU A 137 -12.12 -10.82 -4.44
N ASP A 138 -11.72 -9.54 -4.35
CA ASP A 138 -10.91 -8.89 -5.38
C ASP A 138 -10.23 -7.65 -4.81
N PHE A 139 -9.23 -7.13 -5.50
CA PHE A 139 -8.61 -5.86 -5.14
C PHE A 139 -7.91 -5.19 -6.32
N GLU A 140 -7.83 -3.85 -6.26
CA GLU A 140 -7.07 -3.02 -7.18
C GLU A 140 -5.94 -2.30 -6.47
N THR A 141 -4.86 -2.03 -7.22
CA THR A 141 -3.71 -1.26 -6.76
C THR A 141 -3.54 0.00 -7.59
N PHE A 142 -3.37 1.12 -6.91
CA PHE A 142 -3.03 2.40 -7.53
C PHE A 142 -1.70 2.89 -6.96
N MET A 143 -0.79 3.30 -7.85
CA MET A 143 0.51 3.83 -7.46
C MET A 143 0.45 5.33 -7.08
N THR A 144 -0.67 5.78 -6.56
CA THR A 144 -0.98 7.21 -6.37
C THR A 144 0.07 7.91 -5.51
N GLY A 145 0.45 7.31 -4.38
CA GLY A 145 1.46 7.89 -3.49
C GLY A 145 2.86 7.92 -4.10
N GLU A 146 3.28 6.85 -4.77
CA GLU A 146 4.59 6.80 -5.43
C GLU A 146 4.67 7.75 -6.62
N VAL A 147 3.61 7.80 -7.44
CA VAL A 147 3.54 8.74 -8.57
C VAL A 147 3.54 10.18 -8.08
N TYR A 148 2.81 10.49 -7.01
CA TYR A 148 2.85 11.82 -6.38
C TYR A 148 4.27 12.20 -5.97
N ALA A 149 4.96 11.36 -5.24
CA ALA A 149 6.33 11.60 -4.78
C ALA A 149 7.28 11.80 -5.98
N ALA A 150 7.22 10.91 -6.97
CA ALA A 150 8.04 11.00 -8.18
C ALA A 150 7.79 12.29 -8.97
N LEU A 151 6.54 12.72 -9.08
CA LEU A 151 6.18 13.97 -9.77
C LEU A 151 6.71 15.20 -9.02
N CYS A 152 6.64 15.21 -7.69
CA CYS A 152 7.15 16.29 -6.87
C CYS A 152 8.68 16.36 -6.87
N GLU A 153 9.37 15.21 -6.80
CA GLU A 153 10.82 15.17 -6.58
C GLU A 153 11.65 15.14 -7.87
N HIS A 154 11.09 14.57 -8.95
CA HIS A 154 11.89 14.23 -10.13
C HIS A 154 11.35 14.80 -11.45
N THR A 155 10.34 15.69 -11.40
CA THR A 155 9.78 16.27 -12.63
C THR A 155 9.74 17.78 -12.61
N ILE A 156 9.43 18.37 -13.77
CA ILE A 156 9.23 19.82 -13.92
C ILE A 156 8.11 20.36 -13.02
N LEU A 157 7.19 19.51 -12.55
CA LEU A 157 6.09 19.94 -11.70
C LEU A 157 6.60 20.35 -10.32
N GLY A 158 7.58 19.63 -9.79
CA GLY A 158 8.17 19.93 -8.48
C GLY A 158 9.06 21.17 -8.45
N CYS A 159 9.55 21.66 -9.59
CA CYS A 159 10.52 22.77 -9.64
C CYS A 159 10.01 24.07 -9.01
N THR A 160 8.71 24.27 -8.90
CA THR A 160 8.10 25.49 -8.34
C THR A 160 7.34 25.23 -7.05
N MET A 161 7.27 23.98 -6.60
CA MET A 161 6.62 23.62 -5.34
C MET A 161 7.48 24.01 -4.15
N LYS A 162 6.85 24.45 -3.08
CA LYS A 162 7.48 24.66 -1.79
C LYS A 162 6.88 23.75 -0.73
N PRO A 163 7.71 23.13 0.10
CA PRO A 163 7.20 22.36 1.25
C PRO A 163 6.35 23.27 2.16
N THR A 164 5.25 22.72 2.63
CA THR A 164 4.38 23.37 3.61
C THR A 164 3.95 22.36 4.67
N SER A 165 3.70 22.81 5.88
CA SER A 165 3.06 22.03 6.93
C SER A 165 1.53 22.22 6.96
N SER A 166 1.02 23.15 6.15
CA SER A 166 -0.41 23.47 6.07
C SER A 166 -1.06 22.71 4.93
N PHE A 167 -2.25 22.17 5.14
CA PHE A 167 -3.06 21.57 4.08
C PHE A 167 -3.97 22.64 3.45
N HIS A 168 -3.89 22.79 2.13
CA HIS A 168 -4.68 23.74 1.35
C HIS A 168 -5.89 23.04 0.72
N ALA A 169 -6.95 22.93 1.51
CA ALA A 169 -8.16 22.19 1.14
C ALA A 169 -8.77 22.65 -0.19
N GLU A 170 -8.80 23.97 -0.45
CA GLU A 170 -9.36 24.53 -1.71
C GLU A 170 -8.56 24.10 -2.94
N ALA A 171 -7.23 24.03 -2.81
CA ALA A 171 -6.37 23.57 -3.89
C ALA A 171 -6.56 22.07 -4.14
N PHE A 172 -6.62 21.26 -3.08
CA PHE A 172 -6.93 19.83 -3.16
C PHE A 172 -8.28 19.59 -3.84
N ASP A 173 -9.34 20.26 -3.38
CA ASP A 173 -10.70 20.15 -3.94
C ASP A 173 -10.76 20.58 -5.40
N ARG A 174 -9.98 21.59 -5.76
CA ARG A 174 -9.86 22.04 -7.16
C ARG A 174 -9.28 20.94 -8.04
N GLY A 175 -8.21 20.26 -7.60
CA GLY A 175 -7.62 19.12 -8.28
C GLY A 175 -8.62 17.97 -8.44
N LEU A 176 -9.32 17.65 -7.37
CA LEU A 176 -10.35 16.62 -7.32
C LEU A 176 -11.48 16.90 -8.35
N ARG A 177 -12.01 18.13 -8.35
CA ARG A 177 -13.07 18.55 -9.30
C ARG A 177 -12.63 18.48 -10.76
N ILE A 178 -11.39 18.83 -11.07
CA ILE A 178 -10.84 18.73 -12.44
C ILE A 178 -10.79 17.27 -12.88
N ALA A 179 -10.28 16.38 -12.04
CA ALA A 179 -10.21 14.96 -12.35
C ALA A 179 -11.61 14.33 -12.54
N GLN A 180 -12.58 14.75 -11.74
CA GLN A 180 -13.95 14.23 -11.78
C GLN A 180 -14.82 14.85 -12.89
N GLY A 181 -14.43 15.99 -13.42
CA GLY A 181 -15.15 16.72 -14.46
C GLY A 181 -14.86 16.22 -15.89
N ALA A 182 -15.46 16.89 -16.87
CA ALA A 182 -15.28 16.56 -18.29
C ALA A 182 -13.81 16.62 -18.75
N ILE A 183 -13.01 17.53 -18.20
CA ILE A 183 -11.58 17.65 -18.50
C ILE A 183 -10.83 16.41 -18.02
N GLY A 184 -11.24 15.80 -16.92
CA GLY A 184 -10.68 14.57 -16.39
C GLY A 184 -10.73 13.39 -17.37
N GLN A 185 -11.70 13.37 -18.27
CA GLN A 185 -11.84 12.33 -19.31
C GLN A 185 -10.63 12.27 -20.26
N MET A 186 -9.84 13.33 -20.36
CA MET A 186 -8.60 13.34 -21.13
C MET A 186 -7.49 12.50 -20.47
N GLY A 187 -7.70 12.03 -19.24
CA GLY A 187 -6.80 11.19 -18.49
C GLY A 187 -5.72 11.95 -17.70
N VAL A 188 -5.12 11.23 -16.75
CA VAL A 188 -4.17 11.80 -15.79
C VAL A 188 -2.96 12.44 -16.46
N LEU A 189 -2.40 11.83 -17.51
CA LEU A 189 -1.20 12.35 -18.19
C LEU A 189 -1.43 13.71 -18.85
N SER A 190 -2.64 13.98 -19.32
CA SER A 190 -3.01 15.31 -19.83
C SER A 190 -3.20 16.31 -18.68
N ASN A 191 -3.89 15.89 -17.63
CA ASN A 191 -4.34 16.80 -16.57
C ASN A 191 -3.20 17.20 -15.61
N ILE A 192 -2.22 16.34 -15.33
CA ILE A 192 -1.14 16.66 -14.38
C ILE A 192 -0.31 17.89 -14.78
N PHE A 193 -0.22 18.20 -16.08
CA PHE A 193 0.49 19.41 -16.52
C PHE A 193 -0.18 20.71 -16.07
N SER A 194 -1.46 20.66 -15.68
CA SER A 194 -2.18 21.81 -15.11
C SER A 194 -1.55 22.35 -13.82
N VAL A 195 -0.85 21.53 -13.05
CA VAL A 195 -0.05 21.97 -11.90
C VAL A 195 0.93 23.05 -12.35
N ARG A 196 1.65 22.81 -13.43
CA ARG A 196 2.64 23.73 -13.97
C ARG A 196 2.00 24.97 -14.60
N THR A 197 0.91 24.80 -15.36
CA THR A 197 0.27 25.94 -16.03
C THR A 197 -0.38 26.89 -15.03
N PHE A 198 -1.03 26.39 -13.97
CA PHE A 198 -1.56 27.24 -12.91
C PHE A 198 -0.46 27.95 -12.11
N ALA A 199 0.67 27.31 -11.88
CA ALA A 199 1.82 27.97 -11.27
C ALA A 199 2.32 29.16 -12.13
N LEU A 200 2.41 28.98 -13.45
CA LEU A 200 2.88 30.01 -14.39
C LEU A 200 1.89 31.17 -14.58
N THR A 201 0.60 30.92 -14.35
CA THR A 201 -0.48 31.92 -14.56
C THR A 201 -1.03 32.48 -13.26
N ALA A 202 -0.28 32.36 -12.15
CA ALA A 202 -0.68 32.76 -10.80
C ALA A 202 -2.01 32.18 -10.31
N GLY A 203 -2.39 31.02 -10.84
CA GLY A 203 -3.60 30.30 -10.43
C GLY A 203 -3.42 29.39 -9.21
N LEU A 204 -2.17 29.12 -8.81
CA LEU A 204 -1.77 28.38 -7.60
C LEU A 204 -0.47 28.99 -7.06
N SER A 205 -0.40 29.19 -5.76
CA SER A 205 0.84 29.49 -5.06
C SER A 205 1.79 28.30 -5.04
N ALA A 206 3.05 28.51 -4.69
CA ALA A 206 4.04 27.45 -4.61
C ALA A 206 3.72 26.42 -3.55
N GLU A 207 3.05 26.82 -2.48
CA GLU A 207 2.62 25.99 -1.35
C GLU A 207 1.38 25.16 -1.68
N GLU A 208 0.48 25.66 -2.55
CA GLU A 208 -0.77 25.00 -2.94
C GLU A 208 -0.60 23.91 -3.99
N GLN A 209 0.48 23.95 -4.78
CA GLN A 209 0.68 23.06 -5.92
C GLN A 209 0.69 21.58 -5.53
N GLY A 210 1.27 21.25 -4.38
CA GLY A 210 1.33 19.88 -3.87
C GLY A 210 -0.07 19.33 -3.55
N ASP A 211 -0.89 20.12 -2.85
CA ASP A 211 -2.25 19.71 -2.50
C ASP A 211 -3.15 19.60 -3.73
N TYR A 212 -3.01 20.53 -4.67
CA TYR A 212 -3.71 20.46 -5.95
C TYR A 212 -3.36 19.19 -6.74
N LEU A 213 -2.06 18.84 -6.85
CA LEU A 213 -1.61 17.61 -7.50
C LEU A 213 -2.17 16.36 -6.80
N SER A 214 -2.14 16.36 -5.46
CA SER A 214 -2.70 15.27 -4.66
C SER A 214 -4.19 15.08 -4.94
N GLY A 215 -4.97 16.16 -4.92
CA GLY A 215 -6.40 16.12 -5.24
C GLY A 215 -6.67 15.61 -6.65
N LEU A 216 -5.86 16.02 -7.62
CA LEU A 216 -5.98 15.59 -9.02
C LEU A 216 -5.74 14.06 -9.16
N LEU A 217 -4.67 13.53 -8.56
CA LEU A 217 -4.34 12.11 -8.61
C LEU A 217 -5.38 11.25 -7.89
N VAL A 218 -5.80 11.66 -6.69
CA VAL A 218 -6.87 10.98 -5.94
C VAL A 218 -8.19 11.02 -6.69
N GLY A 219 -8.50 12.12 -7.35
CA GLY A 219 -9.70 12.24 -8.18
C GLY A 219 -9.72 11.25 -9.34
N HIS A 220 -8.60 11.05 -10.02
CA HIS A 220 -8.48 10.04 -11.07
C HIS A 220 -8.58 8.61 -10.54
N GLU A 221 -7.99 8.33 -9.38
CA GLU A 221 -8.10 7.05 -8.69
C GLU A 221 -9.57 6.71 -8.39
N ILE A 222 -10.30 7.64 -7.76
CA ILE A 222 -11.72 7.45 -7.42
C ILE A 222 -12.59 7.27 -8.66
N ASN A 223 -12.35 8.04 -9.73
CA ASN A 223 -13.09 7.88 -10.97
C ASN A 223 -12.89 6.50 -11.60
N THR A 224 -11.66 6.01 -11.58
CA THR A 224 -11.33 4.68 -12.07
C THR A 224 -12.08 3.62 -11.27
N LEU A 225 -12.09 3.74 -9.93
CA LEU A 225 -12.82 2.82 -9.05
C LEU A 225 -14.31 2.79 -9.35
N ARG A 226 -14.95 3.96 -9.54
CA ARG A 226 -16.39 4.01 -9.89
C ARG A 226 -16.68 3.25 -11.17
N ALA A 227 -15.85 3.42 -12.20
CA ALA A 227 -16.04 2.73 -13.48
C ALA A 227 -15.88 1.19 -13.41
N PHE A 228 -15.27 0.67 -12.34
CA PHE A 228 -15.11 -0.77 -12.13
C PHE A 228 -16.15 -1.38 -11.18
N HIS A 229 -16.92 -0.56 -10.47
CA HIS A 229 -17.86 -1.03 -9.43
C HIS A 229 -19.33 -0.76 -9.78
N ASP A 230 -19.61 0.05 -10.82
CA ASP A 230 -20.91 0.22 -11.46
C ASP A 230 -21.11 -0.85 -12.55
#